data_2894996cc6e5f131b40acb8caec410d8
#
_entry.id   2894996cc6e5f131b40acb8caec410d8
#
_cell.length_a   1.000
_cell.length_b   1.000
_cell.length_c   1.000
_cell.angle_alpha   90.00
_cell.angle_beta   90.00
_cell.angle_gamma   90.00
#
_symmetry.space_group_name_H-M   'P 1'
#
loop_
_entity.id
_entity.type
_entity.pdbx_description
1 polymer ?
#
loop_
_entity_poly.entity_id
_entity_poly.type
_entity_poly.pdbx_seq_one_letter_code
_entity_poly.pdbx_strand_id
1 'polypeptide(L)'
;MSEWQGRTVWVTGAAQGIGHAVARTFAEAGASVVAFDLQLVEALPGNVKEVTLDVSDSEAVTRCCEQLLDEGVGPDVLVNVAGVLATGRLDEVDDALLQRTFAINTFAPFYLMRALTPWFQGRRRGAIVNVSSNAGRVPRVGMGIYGASKAALTSLTQTAGLELAPYGVRCNLVSPGSTRTPMLCGMWQEGEAEQQEGELRTIAGLPGQFKLGIPLGKLGTPDEVAACVQFLASDAASHITLQDLVVDGGATLGV
;
A
#
# COMPACT_ATOMS: atom_id res chain seq x y z
N MET A 1 11.55 16.49 19.82
CA MET A 1 10.81 15.21 19.88
C MET A 1 10.25 14.97 18.49
N SER A 2 10.29 13.71 17.99
CA SER A 2 9.68 13.37 16.70
C SER A 2 8.16 13.60 16.77
N GLU A 3 7.54 14.04 15.67
CA GLU A 3 6.07 14.14 15.58
C GLU A 3 5.34 12.80 15.73
N TRP A 4 6.07 11.68 15.56
CA TRP A 4 5.54 10.32 15.66
C TRP A 4 5.52 9.77 17.09
N GLN A 5 6.19 10.41 18.02
CA GLN A 5 6.21 9.96 19.40
C GLN A 5 4.82 10.07 20.03
N GLY A 6 4.30 8.95 20.52
CA GLY A 6 2.94 8.86 21.07
C GLY A 6 1.83 8.71 20.03
N ARG A 7 2.15 8.60 18.73
CA ARG A 7 1.19 8.23 17.67
C ARG A 7 1.20 6.73 17.42
N THR A 8 0.03 6.21 17.09
CA THR A 8 -0.14 4.80 16.68
C THR A 8 -0.38 4.71 15.19
N VAL A 9 0.37 3.84 14.51
CA VAL A 9 0.28 3.61 13.06
C VAL A 9 -0.05 2.15 12.81
N TRP A 10 -1.10 1.91 12.07
CA TRP A 10 -1.47 0.56 11.61
C TRP A 10 -1.00 0.36 10.18
N VAL A 11 -0.31 -0.76 9.92
CA VAL A 11 0.27 -1.07 8.60
C VAL A 11 -0.10 -2.49 8.21
N THR A 12 -0.77 -2.67 7.06
CA THR A 12 -1.06 -3.99 6.51
C THR A 12 -0.01 -4.43 5.50
N GLY A 13 0.23 -5.74 5.35
CA GLY A 13 1.27 -6.26 4.47
C GLY A 13 2.68 -5.98 4.98
N ALA A 14 2.86 -6.00 6.32
CA ALA A 14 4.06 -5.55 7.00
C ALA A 14 5.22 -6.55 6.99
N ALA A 15 5.01 -7.80 6.53
CA ALA A 15 6.03 -8.83 6.57
C ALA A 15 7.20 -8.60 5.60
N GLN A 16 6.96 -7.90 4.48
CA GLN A 16 7.97 -7.75 3.43
C GLN A 16 7.77 -6.49 2.58
N GLY A 17 8.77 -6.18 1.75
CA GLY A 17 8.68 -5.17 0.71
C GLY A 17 8.30 -3.78 1.22
N ILE A 18 7.34 -3.13 0.54
CA ILE A 18 6.92 -1.76 0.88
C ILE A 18 6.29 -1.70 2.28
N GLY A 19 5.45 -2.68 2.65
CA GLY A 19 4.78 -2.68 3.96
C GLY A 19 5.78 -2.78 5.12
N HIS A 20 6.80 -3.63 4.99
CA HIS A 20 7.86 -3.74 5.97
C HIS A 20 8.66 -2.42 6.09
N ALA A 21 9.03 -1.81 4.96
CA ALA A 21 9.74 -0.54 4.95
C ALA A 21 8.89 0.58 5.58
N VAL A 22 7.59 0.63 5.33
CA VAL A 22 6.65 1.58 5.96
C VAL A 22 6.60 1.36 7.47
N ALA A 23 6.37 0.13 7.93
CA ALA A 23 6.30 -0.19 9.36
C ALA A 23 7.62 0.18 10.06
N ARG A 24 8.78 -0.16 9.48
CA ARG A 24 10.10 0.19 9.97
C ARG A 24 10.29 1.71 10.05
N THR A 25 9.97 2.44 9.00
CA THR A 25 10.13 3.90 8.93
C THR A 25 9.37 4.61 10.06
N PHE A 26 8.14 4.18 10.34
CA PHE A 26 7.35 4.75 11.44
C PHE A 26 7.89 4.35 12.81
N ALA A 27 8.31 3.09 12.99
CA ALA A 27 8.89 2.60 14.23
C ALA A 27 10.20 3.31 14.57
N GLU A 28 11.11 3.48 13.60
CA GLU A 28 12.36 4.25 13.74
C GLU A 28 12.11 5.73 14.06
N ALA A 29 11.01 6.28 13.55
CA ALA A 29 10.59 7.65 13.87
C ALA A 29 9.98 7.81 15.27
N GLY A 30 9.73 6.69 16.00
CA GLY A 30 9.22 6.69 17.37
C GLY A 30 7.71 6.47 17.51
N ALA A 31 7.02 6.07 16.45
CA ALA A 31 5.62 5.67 16.53
C ALA A 31 5.47 4.29 17.20
N SER A 32 4.30 4.05 17.80
CA SER A 32 3.83 2.69 18.09
C SER A 32 3.22 2.11 16.80
N VAL A 33 3.70 0.95 16.35
CA VAL A 33 3.24 0.35 15.11
C VAL A 33 2.44 -0.92 15.40
N VAL A 34 1.27 -1.06 14.79
CA VAL A 34 0.55 -2.34 14.69
C VAL A 34 0.77 -2.88 13.29
N ALA A 35 1.50 -3.97 13.18
CA ALA A 35 1.94 -4.58 11.93
C ALA A 35 1.08 -5.81 11.62
N PHE A 36 0.28 -5.74 10.57
CA PHE A 36 -0.61 -6.83 10.16
C PHE A 36 -0.03 -7.57 8.96
N ASP A 37 0.05 -8.88 9.05
CA ASP A 37 0.34 -9.76 7.94
C ASP A 37 -0.18 -11.18 8.23
N LEU A 38 -0.13 -12.07 7.25
CA LEU A 38 -0.37 -13.51 7.45
C LEU A 38 0.79 -14.17 8.21
N GLN A 39 2.02 -13.74 7.93
CA GLN A 39 3.25 -14.20 8.59
C GLN A 39 4.23 -13.03 8.70
N LEU A 40 4.76 -12.79 9.88
CA LEU A 40 5.82 -11.81 10.07
C LEU A 40 7.17 -12.52 10.06
N VAL A 41 8.09 -12.05 9.19
CA VAL A 41 9.34 -12.76 8.88
C VAL A 41 10.55 -12.06 9.48
N GLU A 42 10.53 -10.76 9.60
CA GLU A 42 11.64 -9.96 10.10
C GLU A 42 11.24 -9.13 11.33
N ALA A 43 12.12 -9.09 12.32
CA ALA A 43 11.91 -8.26 13.49
C ALA A 43 11.93 -6.76 13.10
N LEU A 44 10.92 -6.03 13.52
CA LEU A 44 10.84 -4.58 13.36
C LEU A 44 11.43 -3.88 14.62
N PRO A 45 12.10 -2.73 14.46
CA PRO A 45 12.62 -1.97 15.60
C PRO A 45 11.51 -1.28 16.39
N GLY A 46 11.81 -0.90 17.65
CA GLY A 46 10.93 -0.04 18.44
C GLY A 46 9.71 -0.73 19.04
N ASN A 47 8.62 0.03 19.22
CA ASN A 47 7.38 -0.48 19.80
C ASN A 47 6.44 -1.00 18.71
N VAL A 48 6.55 -2.29 18.39
CA VAL A 48 5.77 -2.94 17.34
C VAL A 48 4.94 -4.07 17.93
N LYS A 49 3.63 -4.01 17.70
CA LYS A 49 2.69 -5.10 17.96
C LYS A 49 2.40 -5.83 16.65
N GLU A 50 2.81 -7.09 16.58
CA GLU A 50 2.55 -7.96 15.43
C GLU A 50 1.16 -8.58 15.58
N VAL A 51 0.40 -8.60 14.49
CA VAL A 51 -0.95 -9.16 14.45
C VAL A 51 -1.10 -10.02 13.19
N THR A 52 -1.30 -11.31 13.37
CA THR A 52 -1.62 -12.21 12.25
C THR A 52 -3.07 -11.99 11.83
N LEU A 53 -3.27 -11.55 10.59
CA LEU A 53 -4.61 -11.23 10.07
C LEU A 53 -4.68 -11.50 8.56
N ASP A 54 -5.67 -12.28 8.15
CA ASP A 54 -6.09 -12.30 6.75
C ASP A 54 -7.00 -11.09 6.49
N VAL A 55 -6.43 -10.09 5.83
CA VAL A 55 -7.14 -8.84 5.52
C VAL A 55 -8.27 -9.03 4.50
N SER A 56 -8.33 -10.16 3.80
CA SER A 56 -9.41 -10.48 2.87
C SER A 56 -10.67 -11.03 3.58
N ASP A 57 -10.54 -11.43 4.85
CA ASP A 57 -11.67 -11.86 5.68
C ASP A 57 -12.30 -10.65 6.40
N SER A 58 -13.42 -10.20 5.90
CA SER A 58 -14.18 -9.04 6.43
C SER A 58 -14.56 -9.17 7.90
N GLU A 59 -14.94 -10.37 8.35
CA GLU A 59 -15.34 -10.61 9.75
C GLU A 59 -14.11 -10.62 10.67
N ALA A 60 -13.02 -11.26 10.24
CA ALA A 60 -11.77 -11.24 10.98
C ALA A 60 -11.22 -9.81 11.13
N VAL A 61 -11.27 -9.00 10.06
CA VAL A 61 -10.89 -7.58 10.10
C VAL A 61 -11.74 -6.82 11.12
N THR A 62 -13.06 -6.98 11.08
CA THR A 62 -13.98 -6.28 12.01
C THR A 62 -13.67 -6.63 13.46
N ARG A 63 -13.61 -7.94 13.79
CA ARG A 63 -13.27 -8.39 15.15
C ARG A 63 -11.91 -7.91 15.63
N CYS A 64 -10.91 -7.95 14.75
CA CYS A 64 -9.55 -7.50 15.07
C CYS A 64 -9.52 -5.99 15.36
N CYS A 65 -10.20 -5.17 14.55
CA CYS A 65 -10.31 -3.74 14.79
C CYS A 65 -10.99 -3.43 16.12
N GLU A 66 -12.13 -4.05 16.41
CA GLU A 66 -12.85 -3.89 17.68
C GLU A 66 -11.97 -4.23 18.88
N GLN A 67 -11.29 -5.39 18.85
CA GLN A 67 -10.39 -5.79 19.91
C GLN A 67 -9.25 -4.78 20.15
N LEU A 68 -8.59 -4.33 19.11
CA LEU A 68 -7.47 -3.37 19.24
C LEU A 68 -7.94 -2.00 19.74
N LEU A 69 -9.14 -1.57 19.35
CA LEU A 69 -9.74 -0.34 19.86
C LEU A 69 -10.08 -0.46 21.35
N ASP A 70 -10.62 -1.59 21.79
CA ASP A 70 -10.92 -1.87 23.20
C ASP A 70 -9.64 -1.97 24.06
N GLU A 71 -8.55 -2.45 23.47
CA GLU A 71 -7.21 -2.43 24.08
C GLU A 71 -6.57 -1.02 24.14
N GLY A 72 -7.22 0.00 23.58
CA GLY A 72 -6.71 1.37 23.54
C GLY A 72 -5.57 1.61 22.53
N VAL A 73 -5.42 0.71 21.53
CA VAL A 73 -4.35 0.77 20.51
C VAL A 73 -4.86 1.32 19.17
N GLY A 74 -5.92 2.13 19.20
CA GLY A 74 -6.54 2.68 18.00
C GLY A 74 -5.59 3.60 17.20
N PRO A 75 -5.67 3.60 15.85
CA PRO A 75 -4.71 4.28 15.00
C PRO A 75 -4.91 5.80 14.94
N ASP A 76 -3.82 6.55 14.88
CA ASP A 76 -3.76 7.90 14.35
C ASP A 76 -3.58 7.88 12.82
N VAL A 77 -2.93 6.83 12.31
CA VAL A 77 -2.69 6.61 10.88
C VAL A 77 -2.99 5.15 10.50
N LEU A 78 -3.75 4.97 9.43
CA LEU A 78 -3.93 3.68 8.76
C LEU A 78 -3.16 3.68 7.44
N VAL A 79 -2.29 2.68 7.23
CA VAL A 79 -1.60 2.46 5.96
C VAL A 79 -1.95 1.09 5.41
N ASN A 80 -2.70 1.07 4.31
CA ASN A 80 -3.04 -0.18 3.62
C ASN A 80 -2.02 -0.45 2.51
N VAL A 81 -1.13 -1.42 2.77
CA VAL A 81 -0.08 -1.84 1.82
C VAL A 81 -0.30 -3.26 1.30
N ALA A 82 -0.98 -4.11 2.06
CA ALA A 82 -1.26 -5.49 1.64
C ALA A 82 -1.79 -5.54 0.21
N GLY A 83 -1.21 -6.41 -0.59
CA GLY A 83 -1.58 -6.52 -1.99
C GLY A 83 -0.93 -7.72 -2.66
N VAL A 84 -1.55 -8.17 -3.75
CA VAL A 84 -1.04 -9.23 -4.62
C VAL A 84 -0.96 -8.72 -6.05
N LEU A 85 0.05 -9.20 -6.77
CA LEU A 85 0.20 -8.95 -8.20
C LEU A 85 -0.41 -10.11 -8.98
N ALA A 86 -1.36 -9.80 -9.84
CA ALA A 86 -1.96 -10.74 -10.76
C ALA A 86 -1.59 -10.34 -12.19
N THR A 87 -0.93 -11.23 -12.90
CA THR A 87 -0.54 -11.06 -14.30
C THR A 87 -1.18 -12.15 -15.16
N GLY A 88 -1.54 -11.80 -16.36
CA GLY A 88 -2.14 -12.68 -17.35
C GLY A 88 -2.95 -11.87 -18.36
N ARG A 89 -3.10 -12.42 -19.57
CA ARG A 89 -3.99 -11.84 -20.58
C ARG A 89 -5.43 -12.07 -20.17
N LEU A 90 -6.34 -11.32 -20.75
CA LEU A 90 -7.77 -11.37 -20.39
C LEU A 90 -8.39 -12.77 -20.51
N ASP A 91 -7.92 -13.55 -21.49
CA ASP A 91 -8.36 -14.91 -21.79
C ASP A 91 -7.61 -16.00 -20.99
N GLU A 92 -6.59 -15.62 -20.22
CA GLU A 92 -5.76 -16.54 -19.41
C GLU A 92 -6.11 -16.48 -17.91
N VAL A 93 -6.82 -15.45 -17.49
CA VAL A 93 -7.15 -15.20 -16.07
C VAL A 93 -8.45 -15.90 -15.70
N ASP A 94 -8.40 -16.74 -14.67
CA ASP A 94 -9.58 -17.40 -14.11
C ASP A 94 -10.31 -16.54 -13.05
N ASP A 95 -11.52 -16.95 -12.72
CA ASP A 95 -12.37 -16.27 -11.72
C ASP A 95 -11.74 -16.28 -10.33
N ALA A 96 -10.98 -17.31 -9.96
CA ALA A 96 -10.36 -17.41 -8.64
C ALA A 96 -9.25 -16.37 -8.48
N LEU A 97 -8.42 -16.16 -9.51
CA LEU A 97 -7.39 -15.13 -9.51
C LEU A 97 -8.01 -13.72 -9.50
N LEU A 98 -9.09 -13.51 -10.28
CA LEU A 98 -9.85 -12.25 -10.26
C LEU A 98 -10.38 -11.95 -8.86
N GLN A 99 -11.12 -12.89 -8.26
CA GLN A 99 -11.73 -12.71 -6.94
C GLN A 99 -10.68 -12.45 -5.86
N ARG A 100 -9.60 -13.25 -5.83
CA ARG A 100 -8.50 -13.08 -4.87
C ARG A 100 -7.83 -11.71 -5.00
N THR A 101 -7.61 -11.28 -6.24
CA THR A 101 -6.97 -9.97 -6.49
C THR A 101 -7.81 -8.82 -5.95
N PHE A 102 -9.11 -8.82 -6.22
CA PHE A 102 -10.01 -7.79 -5.69
C PHE A 102 -10.20 -7.89 -4.17
N ALA A 103 -10.30 -9.11 -3.63
CA ALA A 103 -10.43 -9.33 -2.20
C ALA A 103 -9.29 -8.68 -1.42
N ILE A 104 -8.04 -8.82 -1.89
CA ILE A 104 -6.88 -8.29 -1.19
C ILE A 104 -6.60 -6.82 -1.57
N ASN A 105 -6.60 -6.49 -2.87
CA ASN A 105 -6.16 -5.17 -3.32
C ASN A 105 -7.21 -4.07 -3.14
N THR A 106 -8.51 -4.42 -3.07
CA THR A 106 -9.62 -3.48 -3.08
C THR A 106 -10.50 -3.62 -1.83
N PHE A 107 -10.98 -4.84 -1.55
CA PHE A 107 -11.95 -5.05 -0.47
C PHE A 107 -11.29 -5.00 0.90
N ALA A 108 -10.08 -5.51 1.06
CA ALA A 108 -9.36 -5.45 2.33
C ALA A 108 -9.13 -4.01 2.82
N PRO A 109 -8.59 -3.07 2.03
CA PRO A 109 -8.54 -1.66 2.42
C PRO A 109 -9.91 -1.07 2.76
N PHE A 110 -10.95 -1.44 2.00
CA PHE A 110 -12.32 -1.01 2.28
C PHE A 110 -12.81 -1.52 3.64
N TYR A 111 -12.55 -2.79 3.99
CA TYR A 111 -12.97 -3.37 5.27
C TYR A 111 -12.33 -2.63 6.45
N LEU A 112 -11.03 -2.35 6.38
CA LEU A 112 -10.30 -1.59 7.42
C LEU A 112 -10.81 -0.15 7.51
N MET A 113 -10.96 0.55 6.40
CA MET A 113 -11.51 1.90 6.38
C MET A 113 -12.91 1.95 6.99
N ARG A 114 -13.78 1.01 6.60
CA ARG A 114 -15.15 0.91 7.12
C ARG A 114 -15.16 0.67 8.63
N ALA A 115 -14.38 -0.30 9.12
CA ALA A 115 -14.33 -0.64 10.54
C ALA A 115 -13.79 0.52 11.40
N LEU A 116 -12.84 1.30 10.87
CA LEU A 116 -12.21 2.41 11.58
C LEU A 116 -12.91 3.77 11.37
N THR A 117 -13.89 3.87 10.46
CA THR A 117 -14.61 5.14 10.22
C THR A 117 -15.20 5.74 11.50
N PRO A 118 -15.92 5.02 12.39
CA PRO A 118 -16.45 5.59 13.63
C PRO A 118 -15.33 6.10 14.55
N TRP A 119 -14.21 5.40 14.63
CA TRP A 119 -13.03 5.80 15.39
C TRP A 119 -12.47 7.14 14.94
N PHE A 120 -12.18 7.27 13.64
CA PHE A 120 -11.65 8.50 13.07
C PHE A 120 -12.64 9.68 13.19
N GLN A 121 -13.93 9.43 12.97
CA GLN A 121 -14.98 10.44 13.14
C GLN A 121 -15.05 10.95 14.58
N GLY A 122 -15.00 10.06 15.55
CA GLY A 122 -15.02 10.40 16.97
C GLY A 122 -13.79 11.21 17.40
N ARG A 123 -12.61 10.86 16.90
CA ARG A 123 -11.36 11.57 17.21
C ARG A 123 -11.20 12.90 16.47
N ARG A 124 -11.93 13.10 15.38
CA ARG A 124 -11.87 14.28 14.51
C ARG A 124 -10.44 14.61 14.04
N ARG A 125 -9.64 13.60 13.83
CA ARG A 125 -8.27 13.69 13.30
C ARG A 125 -7.81 12.33 12.81
N GLY A 126 -6.89 12.30 11.86
CA GLY A 126 -6.24 11.08 11.38
C GLY A 126 -5.78 11.18 9.95
N ALA A 127 -5.04 10.18 9.51
CA ALA A 127 -4.65 10.02 8.12
C ALA A 127 -4.81 8.57 7.67
N ILE A 128 -5.30 8.39 6.46
CA ILE A 128 -5.35 7.10 5.77
C ILE A 128 -4.50 7.23 4.51
N VAL A 129 -3.56 6.32 4.33
CA VAL A 129 -2.73 6.24 3.12
C VAL A 129 -2.85 4.85 2.53
N ASN A 130 -3.39 4.75 1.33
CA ASN A 130 -3.53 3.48 0.61
C ASN A 130 -2.44 3.36 -0.46
N VAL A 131 -1.76 2.21 -0.51
CA VAL A 131 -0.77 1.94 -1.56
C VAL A 131 -1.47 1.33 -2.76
N SER A 132 -1.63 2.15 -3.80
CA SER A 132 -2.18 1.77 -5.09
C SER A 132 -1.07 1.26 -6.04
N SER A 133 -1.09 1.69 -7.28
CA SER A 133 -0.06 1.42 -8.30
C SER A 133 -0.25 2.37 -9.49
N ASN A 134 0.84 2.72 -10.17
CA ASN A 134 0.75 3.39 -11.45
C ASN A 134 0.03 2.54 -12.53
N ALA A 135 -0.11 1.21 -12.33
CA ALA A 135 -0.90 0.33 -13.18
C ALA A 135 -2.41 0.58 -13.09
N GLY A 136 -2.90 1.22 -12.01
CA GLY A 136 -4.29 1.65 -11.90
C GLY A 136 -4.63 2.86 -12.78
N ARG A 137 -3.63 3.54 -13.33
CA ARG A 137 -3.78 4.72 -14.19
C ARG A 137 -3.42 4.44 -15.65
N VAL A 138 -2.34 3.69 -15.88
CA VAL A 138 -1.82 3.43 -17.23
C VAL A 138 -1.96 1.94 -17.56
N PRO A 139 -2.75 1.59 -18.59
CA PRO A 139 -2.98 0.19 -18.95
C PRO A 139 -1.71 -0.45 -19.53
N ARG A 140 -1.55 -1.76 -19.25
CA ARG A 140 -0.49 -2.59 -19.79
C ARG A 140 -1.03 -3.97 -20.13
N VAL A 141 -0.54 -4.57 -21.21
CA VAL A 141 -0.91 -5.95 -21.57
C VAL A 141 -0.50 -6.89 -20.44
N GLY A 142 -1.38 -7.79 -20.06
CA GLY A 142 -1.16 -8.76 -18.99
C GLY A 142 -1.37 -8.23 -17.57
N MET A 143 -1.86 -6.98 -17.40
CA MET A 143 -2.11 -6.39 -16.08
C MET A 143 -3.57 -5.92 -15.89
N GLY A 144 -4.51 -6.47 -16.65
CA GLY A 144 -5.89 -5.99 -16.68
C GLY A 144 -6.56 -6.02 -15.30
N ILE A 145 -6.60 -7.19 -14.64
CA ILE A 145 -7.27 -7.33 -13.33
C ILE A 145 -6.53 -6.60 -12.20
N TYR A 146 -5.19 -6.63 -12.22
CA TYR A 146 -4.40 -5.90 -11.25
C TYR A 146 -4.63 -4.40 -11.36
N GLY A 147 -4.52 -3.84 -12.58
CA GLY A 147 -4.79 -2.43 -12.83
C GLY A 147 -6.21 -2.03 -12.43
N ALA A 148 -7.21 -2.83 -12.79
CA ALA A 148 -8.60 -2.59 -12.40
C ALA A 148 -8.79 -2.57 -10.88
N SER A 149 -8.17 -3.52 -10.14
CA SER A 149 -8.25 -3.56 -8.68
C SER A 149 -7.63 -2.30 -8.03
N LYS A 150 -6.52 -1.82 -8.57
CA LYS A 150 -5.85 -0.60 -8.06
C LYS A 150 -6.59 0.69 -8.46
N ALA A 151 -7.21 0.73 -9.64
CA ALA A 151 -8.10 1.82 -10.03
C ALA A 151 -9.34 1.89 -9.13
N ALA A 152 -9.94 0.74 -8.79
CA ALA A 152 -11.04 0.66 -7.84
C ALA A 152 -10.64 1.16 -6.45
N LEU A 153 -9.46 0.78 -5.94
CA LEU A 153 -8.93 1.30 -4.68
C LEU A 153 -8.75 2.82 -4.71
N THR A 154 -8.27 3.36 -5.83
CA THR A 154 -8.11 4.82 -5.99
C THR A 154 -9.45 5.53 -5.85
N SER A 155 -10.48 5.08 -6.56
CA SER A 155 -11.83 5.66 -6.48
C SER A 155 -12.43 5.55 -5.07
N LEU A 156 -12.33 4.39 -4.42
CA LEU A 156 -12.79 4.19 -3.04
C LEU A 156 -12.08 5.12 -2.05
N THR A 157 -10.77 5.29 -2.18
CA THR A 157 -9.99 6.16 -1.29
C THR A 157 -10.39 7.63 -1.43
N GLN A 158 -10.60 8.09 -2.64
CA GLN A 158 -11.04 9.46 -2.91
C GLN A 158 -12.43 9.71 -2.35
N THR A 159 -13.36 8.77 -2.51
CA THR A 159 -14.71 8.88 -1.93
C THR A 159 -14.67 8.88 -0.40
N ALA A 160 -13.92 7.96 0.21
CA ALA A 160 -13.72 7.93 1.66
C ALA A 160 -13.12 9.24 2.19
N GLY A 161 -12.20 9.83 1.42
CA GLY A 161 -11.60 11.12 1.74
C GLY A 161 -12.62 12.27 1.77
N LEU A 162 -13.60 12.29 0.84
CA LEU A 162 -14.68 13.27 0.85
C LEU A 162 -15.59 13.07 2.09
N GLU A 163 -15.92 11.83 2.40
CA GLU A 163 -16.80 11.50 3.54
C GLU A 163 -16.16 11.80 4.89
N LEU A 164 -14.82 11.64 4.99
CA LEU A 164 -14.07 11.81 6.24
C LEU A 164 -13.49 13.23 6.42
N ALA A 165 -13.36 14.03 5.35
CA ALA A 165 -12.83 15.39 5.42
C ALA A 165 -13.55 16.31 6.45
N PRO A 166 -14.90 16.27 6.62
CA PRO A 166 -15.59 17.07 7.62
C PRO A 166 -15.19 16.73 9.08
N TYR A 167 -14.54 15.58 9.26
CA TYR A 167 -14.01 15.12 10.56
C TYR A 167 -12.50 15.37 10.70
N GLY A 168 -11.88 16.12 9.80
CA GLY A 168 -10.46 16.41 9.85
C GLY A 168 -9.55 15.20 9.53
N VAL A 169 -10.08 14.18 8.86
CA VAL A 169 -9.34 12.99 8.44
C VAL A 169 -8.95 13.11 6.98
N ARG A 170 -7.69 12.86 6.67
CA ARG A 170 -7.15 12.93 5.32
C ARG A 170 -7.02 11.53 4.73
N CYS A 171 -7.41 11.35 3.48
CA CYS A 171 -7.25 10.08 2.76
C CYS A 171 -6.48 10.35 1.47
N ASN A 172 -5.34 9.70 1.31
CA ASN A 172 -4.46 9.84 0.15
C ASN A 172 -4.00 8.47 -0.36
N LEU A 173 -3.41 8.49 -1.53
CA LEU A 173 -2.79 7.31 -2.14
C LEU A 173 -1.31 7.58 -2.44
N VAL A 174 -0.54 6.51 -2.40
CA VAL A 174 0.77 6.43 -3.03
C VAL A 174 0.66 5.37 -4.12
N SER A 175 1.08 5.70 -5.34
CA SER A 175 1.04 4.82 -6.51
C SER A 175 2.45 4.51 -6.99
N PRO A 176 3.11 3.46 -6.45
CA PRO A 176 4.44 3.07 -6.89
C PRO A 176 4.46 2.57 -8.33
N GLY A 177 5.60 2.76 -8.98
CA GLY A 177 5.98 2.02 -10.17
C GLY A 177 6.69 0.71 -9.84
N SER A 178 7.60 0.29 -10.72
CA SER A 178 8.45 -0.89 -10.49
C SER A 178 9.39 -0.63 -9.31
N THR A 179 9.08 -1.26 -8.17
CA THR A 179 9.82 -1.15 -6.91
C THR A 179 10.49 -2.48 -6.59
N ARG A 180 11.75 -2.47 -6.18
CA ARG A 180 12.53 -3.67 -5.83
C ARG A 180 11.96 -4.32 -4.58
N THR A 181 11.08 -5.27 -4.76
CA THR A 181 10.38 -6.03 -3.72
C THR A 181 10.40 -7.51 -4.07
N PRO A 182 10.17 -8.42 -3.11
CA PRO A 182 9.99 -9.84 -3.42
C PRO A 182 8.88 -10.07 -4.47
N MET A 183 7.83 -9.27 -4.47
CA MET A 183 6.74 -9.33 -5.44
C MET A 183 7.21 -9.07 -6.88
N LEU A 184 8.07 -8.07 -7.11
CA LEU A 184 8.62 -7.78 -8.44
C LEU A 184 9.70 -8.78 -8.81
N CYS A 185 10.65 -9.03 -7.89
CA CYS A 185 11.78 -9.94 -8.15
C CYS A 185 11.33 -11.38 -8.39
N GLY A 186 10.26 -11.82 -7.76
CA GLY A 186 9.63 -13.13 -7.97
C GLY A 186 9.01 -13.32 -9.37
N MET A 187 8.90 -12.26 -10.18
CA MET A 187 8.50 -12.38 -11.59
C MET A 187 9.67 -12.74 -12.52
N TRP A 188 10.89 -12.65 -12.04
CA TRP A 188 12.08 -12.97 -12.81
C TRP A 188 12.53 -14.39 -12.51
N GLN A 189 13.33 -14.97 -13.43
CA GLN A 189 13.92 -16.28 -13.19
C GLN A 189 14.92 -16.25 -12.05
N GLU A 190 15.13 -17.38 -11.40
CA GLU A 190 16.11 -17.51 -10.32
C GLU A 190 17.53 -17.47 -10.90
N GLY A 191 18.45 -16.84 -10.16
CA GLY A 191 19.86 -16.66 -10.52
C GLY A 191 20.25 -15.19 -10.56
N GLU A 192 21.51 -14.86 -10.20
CA GLU A 192 21.96 -13.47 -10.13
C GLU A 192 21.95 -12.80 -11.52
N ALA A 193 22.36 -13.51 -12.56
CA ALA A 193 22.39 -12.98 -13.93
C ALA A 193 20.98 -12.70 -14.45
N GLU A 194 20.04 -13.61 -14.21
CA GLU A 194 18.63 -13.51 -14.61
C GLU A 194 17.92 -12.39 -13.86
N GLN A 195 18.22 -12.20 -12.57
CA GLN A 195 17.71 -11.10 -11.77
C GLN A 195 18.21 -9.75 -12.29
N GLN A 196 19.49 -9.65 -12.62
CA GLN A 196 20.09 -8.45 -13.21
C GLN A 196 19.50 -8.14 -14.59
N GLU A 197 19.31 -9.16 -15.44
CA GLU A 197 18.67 -8.99 -16.75
C GLU A 197 17.20 -8.55 -16.58
N GLY A 198 16.45 -9.15 -15.67
CA GLY A 198 15.07 -8.80 -15.35
C GLY A 198 14.94 -7.34 -14.91
N GLU A 199 15.87 -6.87 -14.09
CA GLU A 199 15.94 -5.47 -13.69
C GLU A 199 16.20 -4.54 -14.86
N LEU A 200 17.25 -4.81 -15.67
CA LEU A 200 17.59 -4.00 -16.83
C LEU A 200 16.44 -3.91 -17.84
N ARG A 201 15.77 -5.03 -18.11
CA ARG A 201 14.58 -5.07 -18.96
C ARG A 201 13.42 -4.25 -18.38
N THR A 202 13.22 -4.32 -17.05
CA THR A 202 12.17 -3.53 -16.38
C THR A 202 12.46 -2.05 -16.46
N ILE A 203 13.72 -1.63 -16.31
CA ILE A 203 14.17 -0.23 -16.44
C ILE A 203 14.03 0.25 -17.89
N ALA A 204 14.44 -0.56 -18.87
CA ALA A 204 14.34 -0.22 -20.28
C ALA A 204 12.90 -0.14 -20.80
N GLY A 205 11.95 -0.82 -20.12
CA GLY A 205 10.57 -0.95 -20.55
C GLY A 205 10.32 -2.25 -21.32
N LEU A 206 9.04 -2.53 -21.55
CA LEU A 206 8.56 -3.74 -22.21
C LEU A 206 7.63 -3.36 -23.36
N PRO A 207 8.16 -3.10 -24.57
CA PRO A 207 7.35 -2.61 -25.71
C PRO A 207 6.15 -3.52 -26.05
N GLY A 208 6.31 -4.85 -25.95
CA GLY A 208 5.24 -5.80 -26.19
C GLY A 208 4.09 -5.73 -25.16
N GLN A 209 4.28 -5.08 -24.04
CA GLN A 209 3.26 -4.80 -23.03
C GLN A 209 2.79 -3.34 -23.03
N PHE A 210 3.29 -2.51 -23.93
CA PHE A 210 3.12 -1.05 -23.92
C PHE A 210 3.58 -0.41 -22.60
N LYS A 211 4.57 -1.01 -21.95
CA LYS A 211 5.18 -0.49 -20.72
C LYS A 211 6.42 0.32 -21.09
N LEU A 212 6.36 1.61 -20.80
CA LEU A 212 7.50 2.51 -20.97
C LEU A 212 8.65 2.16 -20.00
N GLY A 213 9.85 2.55 -20.33
CA GLY A 213 11.00 2.50 -19.44
C GLY A 213 10.86 3.50 -18.29
N ILE A 214 11.83 3.46 -17.37
CA ILE A 214 11.88 4.33 -16.20
C ILE A 214 12.89 5.46 -16.50
N PRO A 215 12.45 6.72 -16.70
CA PRO A 215 13.33 7.84 -17.02
C PRO A 215 14.48 8.07 -16.03
N LEU A 216 14.27 7.81 -14.73
CA LEU A 216 15.33 7.90 -13.72
C LEU A 216 16.36 6.77 -13.80
N GLY A 217 16.21 5.78 -14.69
CA GLY A 217 17.19 4.73 -14.95
C GLY A 217 17.42 3.74 -13.81
N LYS A 218 16.50 3.65 -12.85
CA LYS A 218 16.56 2.71 -11.71
C LYS A 218 15.17 2.22 -11.30
N LEU A 219 15.14 1.10 -10.61
CA LEU A 219 13.94 0.71 -9.85
C LEU A 219 13.76 1.62 -8.64
N GLY A 220 12.52 1.82 -8.21
CA GLY A 220 12.24 2.38 -6.90
C GLY A 220 12.68 1.42 -5.79
N THR A 221 12.97 1.97 -4.61
CA THR A 221 13.19 1.17 -3.40
C THR A 221 11.97 1.20 -2.50
N PRO A 222 11.75 0.20 -1.63
CA PRO A 222 10.69 0.24 -0.62
C PRO A 222 10.77 1.50 0.25
N ASP A 223 11.98 1.95 0.59
CA ASP A 223 12.21 3.13 1.44
C ASP A 223 11.79 4.43 0.76
N GLU A 224 11.99 4.57 -0.56
CA GLU A 224 11.53 5.74 -1.32
C GLU A 224 9.99 5.83 -1.29
N VAL A 225 9.30 4.69 -1.35
CA VAL A 225 7.84 4.64 -1.22
C VAL A 225 7.41 4.94 0.22
N ALA A 226 8.08 4.34 1.21
CA ALA A 226 7.80 4.55 2.63
C ALA A 226 7.95 6.02 3.05
N ALA A 227 8.95 6.72 2.54
CA ALA A 227 9.14 8.17 2.77
C ALA A 227 7.93 8.99 2.28
N CYS A 228 7.40 8.65 1.09
CA CYS A 228 6.20 9.31 0.55
C CYS A 228 4.95 9.00 1.39
N VAL A 229 4.79 7.76 1.86
CA VAL A 229 3.71 7.37 2.78
C VAL A 229 3.80 8.15 4.08
N GLN A 230 5.00 8.23 4.69
CA GLN A 230 5.22 8.96 5.93
C GLN A 230 4.93 10.46 5.75
N PHE A 231 5.36 11.07 4.65
CA PHE A 231 5.03 12.45 4.32
C PHE A 231 3.51 12.69 4.25
N LEU A 232 2.77 11.88 3.48
CA LEU A 232 1.32 12.03 3.36
C LEU A 232 0.57 11.78 4.67
N ALA A 233 1.11 10.95 5.56
CA ALA A 233 0.57 10.71 6.89
C ALA A 233 0.87 11.85 7.89
N SER A 234 1.95 12.62 7.68
CA SER A 234 2.47 13.63 8.60
C SER A 234 1.65 14.94 8.63
N ASP A 235 1.91 15.78 9.62
CA ASP A 235 1.31 17.10 9.73
C ASP A 235 1.82 18.06 8.64
N ALA A 236 2.98 17.77 8.02
CA ALA A 236 3.48 18.52 6.87
C ALA A 236 2.53 18.40 5.65
N ALA A 237 1.72 17.34 5.58
CA ALA A 237 0.69 17.15 4.57
C ALA A 237 -0.73 17.55 5.05
N SER A 238 -0.85 18.44 6.05
CA SER A 238 -2.14 18.79 6.70
C SER A 238 -3.20 19.36 5.76
N HIS A 239 -2.81 19.89 4.60
CA HIS A 239 -3.74 20.40 3.58
C HIS A 239 -3.79 19.54 2.32
N ILE A 240 -3.32 18.26 2.41
CA ILE A 240 -3.30 17.32 1.30
C ILE A 240 -4.27 16.18 1.61
N THR A 241 -5.35 16.06 0.82
CA THR A 241 -6.28 14.95 0.83
C THR A 241 -6.76 14.64 -0.58
N LEU A 242 -7.25 13.42 -0.84
CA LEU A 242 -7.74 12.93 -2.15
C LEU A 242 -6.64 12.81 -3.22
N GLN A 243 -5.38 13.02 -2.84
CA GLN A 243 -4.28 12.99 -3.79
C GLN A 243 -3.77 11.56 -3.99
N ASP A 244 -3.33 11.31 -5.21
CA ASP A 244 -2.61 10.10 -5.59
C ASP A 244 -1.20 10.49 -6.02
N LEU A 245 -0.24 10.26 -5.11
CA LEU A 245 1.18 10.56 -5.34
C LEU A 245 1.85 9.40 -6.08
N VAL A 246 2.15 9.63 -7.35
CA VAL A 246 2.86 8.64 -8.17
C VAL A 246 4.36 8.66 -7.84
N VAL A 247 4.92 7.47 -7.55
CA VAL A 247 6.34 7.25 -7.20
C VAL A 247 6.91 6.18 -8.13
N ASP A 248 7.22 6.56 -9.39
CA ASP A 248 7.53 5.60 -10.45
C ASP A 248 8.74 5.98 -11.32
N GLY A 249 9.50 6.99 -10.90
CA GLY A 249 10.67 7.44 -11.65
C GLY A 249 10.35 8.04 -13.03
N GLY A 250 9.10 8.49 -13.24
CA GLY A 250 8.63 9.05 -14.49
C GLY A 250 8.09 8.02 -15.50
N ALA A 251 7.94 6.75 -15.10
CA ALA A 251 7.53 5.66 -16.00
C ALA A 251 6.13 5.85 -16.62
N THR A 252 5.27 6.68 -16.04
CA THR A 252 3.94 7.02 -16.58
C THR A 252 3.83 8.45 -17.07
N LEU A 253 4.95 9.17 -17.21
CA LEU A 253 5.02 10.55 -17.73
C LEU A 253 4.15 11.55 -16.95
N GLY A 254 3.86 11.27 -15.69
CA GLY A 254 3.09 12.16 -14.82
C GLY A 254 1.55 12.03 -14.94
N VAL A 255 1.06 10.95 -15.57
CA VAL A 255 -0.39 10.68 -15.71
C VAL A 255 -0.95 10.05 -14.45
#